data_dce1be3f5a8ededff8fdc8f88c50603f
#
_entry.id   dce1be3f5a8ededff8fdc8f88c50603f
#
_cell.length_a   1.000
_cell.length_b   1.000
_cell.length_c   1.000
_cell.angle_alpha   90.00
_cell.angle_beta   90.00
_cell.angle_gamma   90.00
#
_symmetry.space_group_name_H-M   'P 1'
#
loop_
_entity.id
_entity.type
_entity.pdbx_description
1 polymer ?
#
loop_
_entity_poly.entity_id
_entity_poly.type
_entity_poly.pdbx_seq_one_letter_code
_entity_poly.pdbx_strand_id
1 'polypeptide(L)'
;MKKLFAFVVSTALAFSLLACSDSGTSSGSRFVSDIGFNDIDKVLAEVADSETVVFLLRHAERGEDYSREGLLTENGIEQSKSVGEKLQSDEEFFYASSDFGRTQQTCEGIAEGRGEKNYQRETWGILAGEWYEKDVALNIEKNWHNWETFSKMAYEGGYSKGYYDLTTRSEEWLDSLSVHLPSMKRVNILISHDFLVAGMTIYGSNWQIDLRQWMNGKWINYLAGIAIIIDPSGNKRFKTVRGLETGRLQ
;
A
#
# COMPACT_ATOMS: atom_id res chain seq x y z
N MET A 1 -59.15 -11.43 -67.43
CA MET A 1 -58.70 -10.43 -66.51
C MET A 1 -58.53 -11.11 -65.14
N LYS A 2 -57.35 -11.56 -64.83
CA LYS A 2 -57.03 -12.33 -63.61
C LYS A 2 -56.37 -11.37 -62.58
N LYS A 3 -57.02 -11.20 -61.42
CA LYS A 3 -56.47 -10.44 -60.31
C LYS A 3 -55.52 -11.35 -59.52
N LEU A 4 -54.26 -10.93 -59.37
CA LEU A 4 -53.23 -11.60 -58.57
C LEU A 4 -53.28 -11.02 -57.15
N PHE A 5 -53.60 -11.86 -56.21
CA PHE A 5 -53.48 -11.51 -54.78
C PHE A 5 -52.03 -11.81 -54.29
N ALA A 6 -51.36 -10.81 -53.87
CA ALA A 6 -50.04 -10.98 -53.23
C ALA A 6 -50.22 -11.25 -51.70
N PHE A 7 -49.74 -12.39 -51.26
CA PHE A 7 -49.68 -12.78 -49.86
C PHE A 7 -48.38 -12.23 -49.32
N VAL A 8 -48.46 -11.31 -48.36
CA VAL A 8 -47.30 -10.86 -47.56
C VAL A 8 -47.14 -11.80 -46.38
N VAL A 9 -46.12 -12.63 -46.44
CA VAL A 9 -45.70 -13.46 -45.27
C VAL A 9 -44.76 -12.63 -44.42
N SER A 10 -45.28 -12.22 -43.27
CA SER A 10 -44.45 -11.53 -42.23
C SER A 10 -43.73 -12.60 -41.43
N THR A 11 -42.43 -12.78 -41.66
CA THR A 11 -41.57 -13.61 -40.82
C THR A 11 -41.10 -12.79 -39.63
N ALA A 12 -41.69 -13.05 -38.49
CA ALA A 12 -41.19 -12.56 -37.20
C ALA A 12 -39.90 -13.31 -36.84
N LEU A 13 -38.77 -12.62 -36.94
CA LEU A 13 -37.49 -13.12 -36.42
C LEU A 13 -37.53 -12.98 -34.89
N ALA A 14 -37.74 -14.09 -34.22
CA ALA A 14 -37.51 -14.15 -32.78
C ALA A 14 -36.01 -14.13 -32.50
N PHE A 15 -35.49 -12.99 -32.04
CA PHE A 15 -34.16 -12.93 -31.43
C PHE A 15 -34.23 -13.60 -30.08
N SER A 16 -33.75 -14.84 -29.98
CA SER A 16 -33.40 -15.47 -28.72
C SER A 16 -32.16 -14.82 -28.19
N LEU A 17 -32.33 -13.95 -27.17
CA LEU A 17 -31.25 -13.50 -26.33
C LEU A 17 -30.73 -14.72 -25.58
N LEU A 18 -29.65 -15.35 -26.06
CA LEU A 18 -28.81 -16.17 -25.20
C LEU A 18 -28.23 -15.24 -24.13
N ALA A 19 -28.81 -15.30 -22.95
CA ALA A 19 -28.14 -14.84 -21.73
C ALA A 19 -26.92 -15.74 -21.53
N CYS A 20 -25.74 -15.28 -21.95
CA CYS A 20 -24.51 -15.81 -21.40
C CYS A 20 -24.53 -15.51 -19.89
N SER A 21 -24.80 -16.53 -19.09
CA SER A 21 -24.50 -16.51 -17.68
C SER A 21 -22.98 -16.54 -17.58
N ASP A 22 -22.37 -15.35 -17.54
CA ASP A 22 -21.02 -15.19 -17.03
C ASP A 22 -21.03 -15.65 -15.57
N SER A 23 -20.64 -16.89 -15.35
CA SER A 23 -20.15 -17.35 -14.06
C SER A 23 -18.74 -16.75 -13.87
N GLY A 24 -18.66 -15.42 -13.92
CA GLY A 24 -17.51 -14.68 -13.48
C GLY A 24 -17.42 -14.87 -11.99
N THR A 25 -16.50 -15.69 -11.54
CA THR A 25 -15.95 -15.57 -10.20
C THR A 25 -15.57 -14.10 -10.03
N SER A 26 -16.35 -13.37 -9.24
CA SER A 26 -16.03 -12.01 -8.85
C SER A 26 -14.76 -12.10 -8.00
N SER A 27 -13.60 -11.97 -8.65
CA SER A 27 -12.41 -11.55 -7.95
C SER A 27 -12.75 -10.14 -7.44
N GLY A 28 -13.16 -10.05 -6.18
CA GLY A 28 -13.44 -8.77 -5.53
C GLY A 28 -12.25 -7.86 -5.80
N SER A 29 -12.53 -6.65 -6.28
CA SER A 29 -11.49 -5.68 -6.59
C SER A 29 -10.58 -5.55 -5.39
N ARG A 30 -9.31 -5.90 -5.55
CA ARG A 30 -8.28 -5.77 -4.51
C ARG A 30 -7.90 -4.31 -4.24
N PHE A 31 -8.34 -3.39 -5.08
CA PHE A 31 -8.03 -1.97 -4.96
C PHE A 31 -9.09 -1.22 -4.14
N VAL A 32 -8.66 -0.16 -3.44
CA VAL A 32 -9.56 0.71 -2.69
C VAL A 32 -10.46 1.50 -3.64
N SER A 33 -11.73 1.69 -3.24
CA SER A 33 -12.67 2.55 -3.92
C SER A 33 -12.62 3.99 -3.44
N ASP A 34 -12.13 4.22 -2.22
CA ASP A 34 -12.11 5.55 -1.59
C ASP A 34 -10.87 6.34 -2.03
N ILE A 35 -11.10 7.58 -2.47
CA ILE A 35 -10.03 8.51 -2.86
C ILE A 35 -9.59 9.28 -1.62
N GLY A 36 -8.53 8.87 -0.95
CA GLY A 36 -7.98 9.57 0.21
C GLY A 36 -7.33 8.64 1.22
N PHE A 37 -6.76 9.23 2.26
CA PHE A 37 -6.21 8.48 3.35
C PHE A 37 -7.23 8.31 4.46
N ASN A 38 -7.36 7.10 4.99
CA ASN A 38 -8.23 6.75 6.10
C ASN A 38 -7.43 6.77 7.41
N ASP A 39 -8.05 7.15 8.51
CA ASP A 39 -7.39 7.05 9.82
C ASP A 39 -7.11 5.57 10.14
N ILE A 40 -5.90 5.29 10.59
CA ILE A 40 -5.41 3.91 10.78
C ILE A 40 -6.24 3.09 11.78
N ASP A 41 -6.72 3.74 12.84
CA ASP A 41 -7.61 3.13 13.86
C ASP A 41 -8.97 2.75 13.28
N LYS A 42 -9.53 3.58 12.40
CA LYS A 42 -10.80 3.29 11.70
C LYS A 42 -10.63 2.10 10.77
N VAL A 43 -9.51 2.02 10.06
CA VAL A 43 -9.24 0.87 9.21
C VAL A 43 -9.10 -0.40 10.04
N LEU A 44 -8.38 -0.36 11.17
CA LEU A 44 -8.27 -1.51 12.08
C LEU A 44 -9.65 -1.98 12.57
N ALA A 45 -10.54 -1.05 12.92
CA ALA A 45 -11.89 -1.37 13.39
C ALA A 45 -12.80 -2.03 12.32
N GLU A 46 -12.47 -1.89 11.04
CA GLU A 46 -13.20 -2.50 9.92
C GLU A 46 -12.66 -3.90 9.53
N VAL A 47 -11.53 -4.33 10.10
CA VAL A 47 -10.92 -5.64 9.81
C VAL A 47 -11.65 -6.71 10.60
N ALA A 48 -12.24 -7.70 9.91
CA ALA A 48 -12.92 -8.81 10.57
C ALA A 48 -11.94 -9.70 11.36
N ASP A 49 -12.46 -10.39 12.39
CA ASP A 49 -11.64 -11.26 13.24
C ASP A 49 -10.94 -12.39 12.47
N SER A 50 -11.52 -12.81 11.35
CA SER A 50 -10.97 -13.84 10.49
C SER A 50 -9.94 -13.32 9.46
N GLU A 51 -9.75 -12.01 9.37
CA GLU A 51 -8.84 -11.38 8.42
C GLU A 51 -7.51 -11.01 9.07
N THR A 52 -6.45 -11.05 8.31
CA THR A 52 -5.14 -10.51 8.69
C THR A 52 -4.97 -9.13 8.08
N VAL A 53 -4.50 -8.16 8.86
CA VAL A 53 -4.13 -6.84 8.35
C VAL A 53 -2.63 -6.59 8.49
N VAL A 54 -2.06 -6.03 7.44
CA VAL A 54 -0.67 -5.57 7.39
C VAL A 54 -0.67 -4.07 7.11
N PHE A 55 -0.27 -3.27 8.08
CA PHE A 55 -0.03 -1.85 7.92
C PHE A 55 1.41 -1.63 7.47
N LEU A 56 1.62 -1.36 6.19
CA LEU A 56 2.91 -0.95 5.64
C LEU A 56 2.99 0.58 5.70
N LEU A 57 3.83 1.10 6.58
CA LEU A 57 3.92 2.52 6.88
C LEU A 57 5.32 3.07 6.63
N ARG A 58 5.41 4.33 6.23
CA ARG A 58 6.64 5.10 6.26
C ARG A 58 7.03 5.34 7.73
N HIS A 59 8.34 5.29 8.03
CA HIS A 59 8.85 5.67 9.35
C HIS A 59 8.38 7.07 9.78
N ALA A 60 8.40 7.36 11.07
CA ALA A 60 8.06 8.67 11.63
C ALA A 60 9.12 9.73 11.29
N GLU A 61 8.90 10.97 11.73
CA GLU A 61 9.80 12.08 11.44
C GLU A 61 11.23 11.79 11.91
N ARG A 62 12.19 11.92 10.98
CA ARG A 62 13.61 11.68 11.23
C ARG A 62 14.41 12.98 11.28
N GLY A 63 15.59 12.91 11.90
CA GLY A 63 16.60 13.96 11.85
C GLY A 63 17.25 14.09 10.46
N GLU A 64 18.30 14.89 10.41
CA GLU A 64 19.05 15.17 9.17
C GLU A 64 20.02 14.04 8.78
N ASP A 65 20.28 13.10 9.68
CA ASP A 65 21.10 11.92 9.38
C ASP A 65 20.31 10.91 8.53
N TYR A 66 20.72 10.77 7.27
CA TYR A 66 20.12 9.85 6.29
C TYR A 66 20.75 8.46 6.33
N SER A 67 21.81 8.28 7.11
CA SER A 67 22.51 7.00 7.22
C SER A 67 21.61 5.89 7.79
N ARG A 68 22.13 4.69 7.85
CA ARG A 68 21.45 3.55 8.46
C ARG A 68 21.24 3.73 9.96
N GLU A 69 22.16 4.41 10.62
CA GLU A 69 22.16 4.74 12.04
C GLU A 69 21.28 5.94 12.38
N GLY A 70 20.85 6.71 11.36
CA GLY A 70 20.00 7.88 11.52
C GLY A 70 18.70 7.59 12.26
N LEU A 71 18.42 8.41 13.28
CA LEU A 71 17.33 8.22 14.23
C LEU A 71 16.16 9.17 13.96
N LEU A 72 15.06 8.95 14.67
CA LEU A 72 13.91 9.84 14.69
C LEU A 72 14.27 11.14 15.45
N THR A 73 13.53 12.20 15.16
CA THR A 73 13.46 13.38 16.03
C THR A 73 12.66 13.06 17.29
N GLU A 74 12.73 13.91 18.30
CA GLU A 74 11.85 13.82 19.47
C GLU A 74 10.37 13.84 19.04
N ASN A 75 10.03 14.72 18.10
CA ASN A 75 8.69 14.76 17.51
C ASN A 75 8.31 13.44 16.80
N GLY A 76 9.25 12.82 16.09
CA GLY A 76 9.02 11.51 15.44
C GLY A 76 8.76 10.38 16.44
N ILE A 77 9.42 10.40 17.60
CA ILE A 77 9.16 9.46 18.69
C ILE A 77 7.73 9.66 19.22
N GLU A 78 7.32 10.89 19.51
CA GLU A 78 5.97 11.21 19.99
C GLU A 78 4.89 10.90 18.93
N GLN A 79 5.16 11.16 17.66
CA GLN A 79 4.28 10.75 16.56
C GLN A 79 4.06 9.23 16.53
N SER A 80 5.13 8.45 16.72
CA SER A 80 5.04 6.97 16.74
C SER A 80 4.21 6.48 17.93
N LYS A 81 4.41 7.04 19.13
CA LYS A 81 3.63 6.72 20.32
C LYS A 81 2.16 7.07 20.13
N SER A 82 1.86 8.24 19.58
CA SER A 82 0.48 8.66 19.28
C SER A 82 -0.24 7.70 18.33
N VAL A 83 0.47 7.12 17.35
CA VAL A 83 -0.11 6.07 16.50
C VAL A 83 -0.39 4.80 17.29
N GLY A 84 0.50 4.40 18.18
CA GLY A 84 0.28 3.27 19.09
C GLY A 84 -0.94 3.48 19.99
N GLU A 85 -1.11 4.68 20.54
CA GLU A 85 -2.27 5.05 21.35
C GLU A 85 -3.59 4.97 20.58
N LYS A 86 -3.59 5.21 19.27
CA LYS A 86 -4.77 5.03 18.42
C LYS A 86 -5.07 3.56 18.14
N LEU A 87 -4.07 2.71 18.07
CA LEU A 87 -4.18 1.28 17.73
C LEU A 87 -4.44 0.39 18.95
N GLN A 88 -5.31 0.82 19.87
CA GLN A 88 -5.64 0.04 21.07
C GLN A 88 -6.38 -1.24 20.73
N SER A 89 -5.87 -2.37 21.20
CA SER A 89 -6.45 -3.70 21.08
C SER A 89 -5.79 -4.62 22.11
N ASP A 90 -6.51 -5.59 22.65
CA ASP A 90 -5.95 -6.61 23.53
C ASP A 90 -5.13 -7.68 22.78
N GLU A 91 -5.13 -7.64 21.45
CA GLU A 91 -4.38 -8.57 20.62
C GLU A 91 -2.89 -8.26 20.61
N GLU A 92 -2.10 -9.32 20.49
CA GLU A 92 -0.67 -9.17 20.18
C GLU A 92 -0.49 -8.71 18.73
N PHE A 93 0.32 -7.69 18.54
CA PHE A 93 0.74 -7.26 17.20
C PHE A 93 2.08 -7.90 16.82
N PHE A 94 2.27 -8.07 15.53
CA PHE A 94 3.56 -8.42 14.96
C PHE A 94 4.24 -7.16 14.43
N TYR A 95 5.55 -7.06 14.62
CA TYR A 95 6.34 -5.92 14.15
C TYR A 95 7.50 -6.37 13.30
N ALA A 96 7.70 -5.71 12.15
CA ALA A 96 8.92 -5.82 11.37
C ALA A 96 9.33 -4.47 10.79
N SER A 97 10.62 -4.27 10.57
CA SER A 97 11.15 -3.06 9.96
C SER A 97 12.33 -3.37 9.05
N SER A 98 12.77 -2.37 8.26
CA SER A 98 14.11 -2.39 7.70
C SER A 98 15.16 -2.32 8.83
N ASP A 99 16.44 -2.41 8.45
CA ASP A 99 17.56 -2.37 9.37
C ASP A 99 18.06 -0.94 9.73
N PHE A 100 17.26 0.09 9.41
CA PHE A 100 17.58 1.47 9.75
C PHE A 100 17.08 1.87 11.14
N GLY A 101 17.88 2.65 11.89
CA GLY A 101 17.53 3.08 13.23
C GLY A 101 16.16 3.75 13.34
N ARG A 102 15.82 4.64 12.40
CA ARG A 102 14.53 5.34 12.36
C ARG A 102 13.32 4.43 12.17
N THR A 103 13.45 3.34 11.38
CA THR A 103 12.35 2.38 11.19
C THR A 103 12.17 1.50 12.42
N GLN A 104 13.28 1.14 13.07
CA GLN A 104 13.28 0.39 14.32
C GLN A 104 12.62 1.20 15.44
N GLN A 105 13.04 2.46 15.63
CA GLN A 105 12.45 3.35 16.63
C GLN A 105 10.96 3.65 16.37
N THR A 106 10.54 3.69 15.10
CA THR A 106 9.13 3.85 14.78
C THR A 106 8.31 2.65 15.29
N CYS A 107 8.77 1.41 15.05
CA CYS A 107 8.12 0.23 15.61
C CYS A 107 8.07 0.27 17.14
N GLU A 108 9.20 0.60 17.78
CA GLU A 108 9.31 0.70 19.23
C GLU A 108 8.35 1.74 19.82
N GLY A 109 8.29 2.95 19.22
CA GLY A 109 7.36 3.99 19.63
C GLY A 109 5.89 3.58 19.51
N ILE A 110 5.51 2.88 18.42
CA ILE A 110 4.14 2.35 18.26
C ILE A 110 3.84 1.32 19.36
N ALA A 111 4.75 0.39 19.61
CA ALA A 111 4.57 -0.62 20.66
C ALA A 111 4.48 0.01 22.06
N GLU A 112 5.31 1.03 22.35
CA GLU A 112 5.26 1.80 23.58
C GLU A 112 3.91 2.52 23.77
N GLY A 113 3.41 3.21 22.72
CA GLY A 113 2.12 3.87 22.74
C GLY A 113 0.94 2.91 22.94
N ARG A 114 1.07 1.66 22.52
CA ARG A 114 0.12 0.58 22.83
C ARG A 114 0.26 0.01 24.25
N GLY A 115 1.33 0.37 24.97
CA GLY A 115 1.61 -0.17 26.29
C GLY A 115 2.15 -1.61 26.28
N GLU A 116 2.74 -2.06 25.17
CA GLU A 116 3.29 -3.41 25.06
C GLU A 116 4.54 -3.59 25.88
N LYS A 117 4.55 -4.56 26.80
CA LYS A 117 5.67 -4.81 27.73
C LYS A 117 6.74 -5.74 27.15
N ASN A 118 6.35 -6.61 26.22
CA ASN A 118 7.20 -7.66 25.66
C ASN A 118 7.34 -7.47 24.13
N TYR A 119 7.58 -6.24 23.71
CA TYR A 119 7.78 -5.90 22.32
C TYR A 119 8.91 -6.71 21.67
N GLN A 120 8.64 -7.31 20.54
CA GLN A 120 9.60 -8.00 19.68
C GLN A 120 9.44 -7.52 18.25
N ARG A 121 10.54 -7.40 17.53
CA ARG A 121 10.56 -6.94 16.13
C ARG A 121 11.51 -7.78 15.30
N GLU A 122 11.10 -8.11 14.09
CA GLU A 122 11.96 -8.69 13.07
C GLU A 122 12.56 -7.62 12.15
N THR A 123 13.67 -7.97 11.49
CA THR A 123 14.28 -7.13 10.45
C THR A 123 14.17 -7.85 9.11
N TRP A 124 13.48 -7.21 8.15
CA TRP A 124 13.22 -7.80 6.84
C TRP A 124 13.84 -6.99 5.71
N GLY A 125 14.60 -7.66 4.84
CA GLY A 125 15.20 -7.04 3.65
C GLY A 125 14.18 -6.47 2.66
N ILE A 126 12.97 -7.06 2.58
CA ILE A 126 11.89 -6.58 1.72
C ILE A 126 11.31 -5.22 2.18
N LEU A 127 11.70 -4.73 3.34
CA LEU A 127 11.33 -3.41 3.86
C LEU A 127 12.39 -2.34 3.57
N ALA A 128 13.43 -2.66 2.80
CA ALA A 128 14.39 -1.68 2.28
C ALA A 128 13.69 -0.69 1.33
N GLY A 129 14.15 0.57 1.35
CA GLY A 129 13.50 1.66 0.60
C GLY A 129 13.63 1.53 -0.92
N GLU A 130 14.71 0.92 -1.38
CA GLU A 130 15.13 0.88 -2.78
C GLU A 130 14.47 -0.26 -3.58
N TRP A 131 13.39 -0.86 -3.09
CA TRP A 131 12.74 -2.02 -3.71
C TRP A 131 12.40 -1.85 -5.20
N TYR A 132 12.03 -0.64 -5.62
CA TYR A 132 11.67 -0.34 -7.01
C TYR A 132 12.88 0.00 -7.88
N GLU A 133 14.06 0.20 -7.31
CA GLU A 133 15.25 0.60 -8.05
C GLU A 133 16.03 -0.62 -8.57
N LYS A 134 16.42 -0.59 -9.84
CA LYS A 134 17.29 -1.61 -10.45
C LYS A 134 18.75 -1.39 -10.11
N ASP A 135 19.13 -0.11 -10.06
CA ASP A 135 20.49 0.33 -9.87
C ASP A 135 20.49 1.69 -9.16
N VAL A 136 20.67 1.66 -7.85
CA VAL A 136 20.70 2.85 -7.00
C VAL A 136 21.86 3.77 -7.36
N ALA A 137 23.05 3.20 -7.69
CA ALA A 137 24.22 3.98 -8.05
C ALA A 137 24.00 4.77 -9.35
N LEU A 138 23.42 4.11 -10.37
CA LEU A 138 23.00 4.78 -11.61
C LEU A 138 21.98 5.88 -11.33
N ASN A 139 20.99 5.60 -10.48
CA ASN A 139 19.96 6.60 -10.16
C ASN A 139 20.55 7.82 -9.46
N ILE A 140 21.51 7.64 -8.57
CA ILE A 140 22.25 8.72 -7.93
C ILE A 140 23.05 9.50 -9.00
N GLU A 141 23.83 8.81 -9.84
CA GLU A 141 24.63 9.43 -10.92
C GLU A 141 23.77 10.27 -11.87
N LYS A 142 22.59 9.77 -12.24
CA LYS A 142 21.64 10.44 -13.15
C LYS A 142 20.73 11.46 -12.47
N ASN A 143 20.87 11.64 -11.17
CA ASN A 143 19.93 12.42 -10.36
C ASN A 143 18.48 11.92 -10.47
N TRP A 144 18.30 10.62 -10.53
CA TRP A 144 16.96 9.96 -10.54
C TRP A 144 16.54 9.48 -9.17
N HIS A 145 17.45 9.33 -8.22
CA HIS A 145 17.16 8.95 -6.84
C HIS A 145 16.52 10.12 -6.07
N ASN A 146 15.30 10.51 -6.46
CA ASN A 146 14.54 11.59 -5.85
C ASN A 146 13.02 11.40 -6.03
N TRP A 147 12.24 12.10 -5.21
CA TRP A 147 10.78 12.01 -5.16
C TRP A 147 10.09 12.37 -6.48
N GLU A 148 10.62 13.39 -7.18
CA GLU A 148 10.06 13.83 -8.46
C GLU A 148 10.19 12.75 -9.52
N THR A 149 11.38 12.21 -9.70
CA THR A 149 11.65 11.17 -10.70
C THR A 149 10.87 9.89 -10.38
N PHE A 150 10.86 9.47 -9.11
CA PHE A 150 10.09 8.30 -8.68
C PHE A 150 8.60 8.48 -8.99
N SER A 151 8.01 9.63 -8.64
CA SER A 151 6.60 9.84 -8.91
C SER A 151 6.29 9.93 -10.41
N LYS A 152 7.15 10.54 -11.22
CA LYS A 152 7.02 10.48 -12.69
C LYS A 152 7.06 9.05 -13.22
N MET A 153 8.01 8.25 -12.76
CA MET A 153 8.08 6.83 -13.12
C MET A 153 6.78 6.10 -12.76
N ALA A 154 6.26 6.33 -11.56
CA ALA A 154 5.08 5.64 -11.05
C ALA A 154 3.78 6.01 -11.79
N TYR A 155 3.61 7.26 -12.21
CA TYR A 155 2.37 7.74 -12.86
C TYR A 155 2.44 7.79 -14.37
N GLU A 156 3.61 8.07 -14.95
CA GLU A 156 3.79 8.27 -16.40
C GLU A 156 4.60 7.14 -17.05
N GLY A 157 5.26 6.33 -16.25
CA GLY A 157 6.24 5.36 -16.75
C GLY A 157 7.57 6.03 -17.11
N GLY A 158 8.43 5.29 -17.79
CA GLY A 158 9.78 5.77 -18.13
C GLY A 158 10.82 5.32 -17.11
N TYR A 159 12.03 5.88 -17.25
CA TYR A 159 13.19 5.59 -16.38
C TYR A 159 13.52 4.08 -16.24
N SER A 160 13.16 3.26 -17.22
CA SER A 160 13.26 1.79 -17.17
C SER A 160 14.68 1.23 -17.01
N LYS A 161 15.71 2.08 -17.20
CA LYS A 161 17.10 1.70 -16.89
C LYS A 161 17.38 1.69 -15.39
N GLY A 162 16.78 2.62 -14.65
CA GLY A 162 16.97 2.78 -13.21
C GLY A 162 15.89 2.16 -12.35
N TYR A 163 14.69 1.98 -12.91
CA TYR A 163 13.52 1.52 -12.15
C TYR A 163 12.88 0.29 -12.79
N TYR A 164 12.28 -0.54 -11.96
CA TYR A 164 11.36 -1.60 -12.38
C TYR A 164 9.98 -1.02 -12.69
N ASP A 165 9.17 -1.76 -13.45
CA ASP A 165 7.74 -1.45 -13.59
C ASP A 165 7.05 -1.50 -12.22
N LEU A 166 6.24 -0.48 -11.91
CA LEU A 166 5.63 -0.35 -10.59
C LEU A 166 4.68 -1.51 -10.27
N THR A 167 3.82 -1.88 -11.23
CA THR A 167 2.84 -2.95 -11.04
C THR A 167 3.54 -4.27 -10.77
N THR A 168 4.40 -4.69 -11.69
CA THR A 168 5.14 -5.95 -11.58
C THR A 168 5.91 -6.02 -10.26
N ARG A 169 6.61 -4.95 -9.91
CA ARG A 169 7.45 -4.94 -8.71
C ARG A 169 6.64 -4.90 -7.41
N SER A 170 5.44 -4.28 -7.43
CA SER A 170 4.51 -4.33 -6.30
C SER A 170 3.93 -5.74 -6.10
N GLU A 171 3.62 -6.45 -7.17
CA GLU A 171 3.16 -7.83 -7.11
C GLU A 171 4.23 -8.78 -6.56
N GLU A 172 5.47 -8.64 -7.01
CA GLU A 172 6.62 -9.38 -6.46
C GLU A 172 6.83 -9.11 -4.96
N TRP A 173 6.59 -7.86 -4.51
CA TRP A 173 6.65 -7.53 -3.10
C TRP A 173 5.54 -8.24 -2.30
N LEU A 174 4.32 -8.28 -2.82
CA LEU A 174 3.19 -8.99 -2.20
C LEU A 174 3.41 -10.50 -2.15
N ASP A 175 4.05 -11.06 -3.16
CA ASP A 175 4.45 -12.48 -3.17
C ASP A 175 5.52 -12.74 -2.10
N SER A 176 6.51 -11.86 -1.99
CA SER A 176 7.53 -11.93 -0.93
C SER A 176 6.91 -11.79 0.46
N LEU A 177 5.95 -10.88 0.65
CA LEU A 177 5.18 -10.73 1.89
C LEU A 177 4.46 -12.04 2.24
N SER A 178 3.90 -12.73 1.24
CA SER A 178 3.13 -13.95 1.45
C SER A 178 3.96 -15.09 2.05
N VAL A 179 5.28 -15.09 1.86
CA VAL A 179 6.19 -16.05 2.49
C VAL A 179 6.26 -15.86 4.01
N HIS A 180 6.06 -14.64 4.48
CA HIS A 180 6.12 -14.29 5.91
C HIS A 180 4.79 -14.49 6.65
N LEU A 181 3.66 -14.62 5.94
CA LEU A 181 2.33 -14.73 6.56
C LEU A 181 2.22 -15.80 7.68
N PRO A 182 2.86 -16.98 7.58
CA PRO A 182 2.77 -17.99 8.63
C PRO A 182 3.35 -17.57 9.99
N SER A 183 4.26 -16.60 10.02
CA SER A 183 4.86 -16.05 11.25
C SER A 183 4.14 -14.80 11.78
N MET A 184 3.23 -14.25 11.00
CA MET A 184 2.51 -13.03 11.34
C MET A 184 1.37 -13.27 12.33
N LYS A 185 0.88 -12.19 12.91
CA LYS A 185 -0.33 -12.13 13.75
C LYS A 185 -1.53 -11.66 12.92
N ARG A 186 -2.69 -11.49 13.56
CA ARG A 186 -3.85 -10.88 12.90
C ARG A 186 -3.58 -9.42 12.52
N VAL A 187 -2.86 -8.68 13.37
CA VAL A 187 -2.46 -7.28 13.12
C VAL A 187 -0.94 -7.18 13.05
N ASN A 188 -0.45 -6.55 11.99
CA ASN A 188 0.97 -6.49 11.68
C ASN A 188 1.37 -5.07 11.32
N ILE A 189 2.44 -4.56 11.94
CA ILE A 189 3.03 -3.25 11.70
C ILE A 189 4.36 -3.44 10.96
N LEU A 190 4.43 -3.04 9.72
CA LEU A 190 5.64 -3.08 8.90
C LEU A 190 6.11 -1.66 8.61
N ILE A 191 7.30 -1.31 9.08
CA ILE A 191 7.85 0.04 8.92
C ILE A 191 8.96 0.04 7.87
N SER A 192 8.80 0.92 6.89
CA SER A 192 9.71 1.05 5.76
C SER A 192 9.99 2.53 5.43
N HIS A 193 10.45 2.76 4.23
CA HIS A 193 10.87 4.05 3.69
C HIS A 193 9.89 4.54 2.62
N ASP A 194 10.02 5.80 2.29
CA ASP A 194 9.09 6.51 1.43
C ASP A 194 8.93 5.91 0.02
N PHE A 195 9.99 5.48 -0.67
CA PHE A 195 9.85 4.94 -2.04
C PHE A 195 9.06 3.63 -2.05
N LEU A 196 9.37 2.69 -1.14
CA LEU A 196 8.57 1.46 -1.05
C LEU A 196 7.13 1.77 -0.69
N VAL A 197 6.92 2.57 0.35
CA VAL A 197 5.57 2.88 0.86
C VAL A 197 4.76 3.69 -0.14
N ALA A 198 5.37 4.69 -0.81
CA ALA A 198 4.70 5.45 -1.86
C ALA A 198 4.32 4.56 -3.04
N GLY A 199 5.23 3.71 -3.50
CA GLY A 199 4.95 2.77 -4.60
C GLY A 199 3.79 1.83 -4.28
N MET A 200 3.81 1.19 -3.11
CA MET A 200 2.72 0.32 -2.66
C MET A 200 1.41 1.08 -2.45
N THR A 201 1.46 2.34 -1.99
CA THR A 201 0.26 3.19 -1.83
C THR A 201 -0.33 3.57 -3.18
N ILE A 202 0.48 3.95 -4.16
CA ILE A 202 0.05 4.24 -5.54
C ILE A 202 -0.60 2.99 -6.15
N TYR A 203 0.09 1.85 -6.09
CA TYR A 203 -0.41 0.57 -6.60
C TYR A 203 -1.72 0.15 -5.92
N GLY A 204 -1.75 0.09 -4.59
CA GLY A 204 -2.91 -0.38 -3.82
C GLY A 204 -4.11 0.55 -3.91
N SER A 205 -3.91 1.85 -4.19
CA SER A 205 -4.99 2.80 -4.48
C SER A 205 -5.45 2.76 -5.94
N ASN A 206 -4.88 1.90 -6.77
CA ASN A 206 -5.10 1.91 -8.22
C ASN A 206 -4.88 3.31 -8.82
N TRP A 207 -3.75 3.96 -8.46
CA TRP A 207 -3.37 5.32 -8.88
C TRP A 207 -4.35 6.43 -8.49
N GLN A 208 -5.27 6.19 -7.59
CA GLN A 208 -6.25 7.21 -7.14
C GLN A 208 -5.66 8.19 -6.12
N ILE A 209 -4.66 7.79 -5.35
CA ILE A 209 -3.93 8.69 -4.45
C ILE A 209 -2.97 9.55 -5.27
N ASP A 210 -3.05 10.86 -5.10
CA ASP A 210 -2.16 11.80 -5.77
C ASP A 210 -0.89 12.05 -4.95
N LEU A 211 0.23 11.48 -5.41
CA LEU A 211 1.59 11.68 -4.89
C LEU A 211 2.52 12.23 -6.00
N ARG A 212 1.97 12.98 -6.96
CA ARG A 212 2.74 13.55 -8.07
C ARG A 212 3.54 14.77 -7.61
N GLN A 213 4.71 14.50 -7.08
CA GLN A 213 5.60 15.50 -6.49
C GLN A 213 5.92 16.64 -7.46
N TRP A 214 6.16 16.35 -8.74
CA TRP A 214 6.49 17.35 -9.77
C TRP A 214 5.35 18.32 -10.13
N MET A 215 4.10 17.93 -9.86
CA MET A 215 2.93 18.75 -10.19
C MET A 215 2.47 19.64 -9.04
N ASN A 216 2.56 19.11 -7.82
CA ASN A 216 1.90 19.73 -6.66
C ASN A 216 2.70 19.63 -5.36
N GLY A 217 3.95 19.15 -5.43
CA GLY A 217 4.83 18.99 -4.27
C GLY A 217 4.43 17.90 -3.28
N LYS A 218 3.38 17.13 -3.59
CA LYS A 218 2.86 16.12 -2.66
C LYS A 218 3.73 14.87 -2.61
N TRP A 219 3.92 14.35 -1.41
CA TRP A 219 4.61 13.10 -1.18
C TRP A 219 3.95 12.32 -0.05
N ILE A 220 4.30 11.03 0.10
CA ILE A 220 3.80 10.23 1.22
C ILE A 220 4.29 10.78 2.55
N ASN A 221 3.37 11.02 3.50
CA ASN A 221 3.74 11.56 4.81
C ASN A 221 4.38 10.48 5.69
N TYR A 222 5.03 10.92 6.77
CA TYR A 222 5.45 10.05 7.87
C TYR A 222 4.23 9.31 8.44
N LEU A 223 4.41 8.06 8.83
CA LEU A 223 3.36 7.20 9.39
C LEU A 223 2.09 7.08 8.52
N ALA A 224 2.21 7.40 7.23
CA ALA A 224 1.20 7.10 6.22
C ALA A 224 1.66 5.92 5.35
N GLY A 225 0.70 5.29 4.67
CA GLY A 225 0.98 4.16 3.80
C GLY A 225 -0.27 3.41 3.37
N ILE A 226 -0.21 2.10 3.42
CA ILE A 226 -1.24 1.20 2.93
C ILE A 226 -1.53 0.09 3.95
N ALA A 227 -2.81 -0.19 4.17
CA ALA A 227 -3.27 -1.40 4.83
C ALA A 227 -3.57 -2.47 3.77
N ILE A 228 -2.98 -3.64 3.93
CA ILE A 228 -3.22 -4.83 3.11
C ILE A 228 -4.03 -5.77 3.99
N ILE A 229 -5.29 -5.98 3.64
CA ILE A 229 -6.21 -6.82 4.39
C ILE A 229 -6.38 -8.12 3.62
N ILE A 230 -6.11 -9.24 4.28
CA ILE A 230 -6.01 -10.57 3.69
C ILE A 230 -7.10 -11.45 4.32
N ASP A 231 -8.00 -11.96 3.48
CA ASP A 231 -9.04 -12.88 3.93
C ASP A 231 -8.50 -14.32 4.13
N PRO A 232 -9.27 -15.23 4.74
CA PRO A 232 -8.87 -16.62 4.93
C PRO A 232 -8.58 -17.41 3.65
N SER A 233 -9.04 -16.91 2.49
CA SER A 233 -8.77 -17.49 1.18
C SER A 233 -7.49 -16.93 0.54
N GLY A 234 -6.83 -15.94 1.19
CA GLY A 234 -5.63 -15.28 0.69
C GLY A 234 -5.89 -14.12 -0.27
N ASN A 235 -7.16 -13.74 -0.49
CA ASN A 235 -7.47 -12.56 -1.30
C ASN A 235 -7.06 -11.29 -0.55
N LYS A 236 -6.48 -10.34 -1.28
CA LYS A 236 -5.97 -9.09 -0.73
C LYS A 236 -6.84 -7.92 -1.15
N ARG A 237 -7.23 -7.07 -0.22
CA ARG A 237 -7.81 -5.74 -0.46
C ARG A 237 -6.97 -4.67 0.21
N PHE A 238 -7.02 -3.47 -0.32
CA PHE A 238 -6.14 -2.38 0.08
C PHE A 238 -6.95 -1.18 0.58
N LYS A 239 -6.41 -0.52 1.62
CA LYS A 239 -6.89 0.79 2.07
C LYS A 239 -5.69 1.68 2.35
N THR A 240 -5.69 2.88 1.80
CA THR A 240 -4.69 3.89 2.13
C THR A 240 -4.90 4.38 3.55
N VAL A 241 -3.83 4.48 4.33
CA VAL A 241 -3.90 4.82 5.75
C VAL A 241 -2.97 5.95 6.14
N ARG A 242 -3.37 6.68 7.17
CA ARG A 242 -2.57 7.70 7.85
C ARG A 242 -2.61 7.50 9.35
N GLY A 243 -1.47 7.64 10.01
CA GLY A 243 -1.37 7.69 11.47
C GLY A 243 -1.45 9.12 12.00
N LEU A 244 -1.05 10.10 11.19
CA LEU A 244 -1.10 11.54 11.49
C LEU A 244 -2.34 12.19 10.86
N GLU A 245 -2.49 13.53 11.02
CA GLU A 245 -3.62 14.28 10.50
C GLU A 245 -3.73 14.25 8.97
N THR A 246 -2.60 14.12 8.27
CA THR A 246 -2.57 14.03 6.82
C THR A 246 -1.71 12.86 6.34
N GLY A 247 -2.13 12.19 5.28
CA GLY A 247 -1.37 11.14 4.60
C GLY A 247 -0.35 11.68 3.59
N ARG A 248 -0.32 12.99 3.35
CA ARG A 248 0.57 13.64 2.38
C ARG A 248 1.36 14.76 3.04
N LEU A 249 2.66 14.83 2.72
CA LEU A 249 3.44 16.05 2.88
C LEU A 249 2.98 17.06 1.82
N GLN A 250 2.97 18.33 2.19
CA GLN A 250 2.68 19.47 1.31
C GLN A 250 3.93 20.34 1.17
#